data_d92f459aa725febae3d2dc4b7ca9b227
#
_entry.id   d92f459aa725febae3d2dc4b7ca9b227
#
_cell.length_a   1.000
_cell.length_b   1.000
_cell.length_c   1.000
_cell.angle_alpha   90.00
_cell.angle_beta   90.00
_cell.angle_gamma   90.00
#
_symmetry.space_group_name_H-M   'P 1'
#
loop_
_entity.id
_entity.type
_entity.pdbx_description
1 polymer ?
#
loop_
_entity_poly.entity_id
_entity_poly.type
_entity_poly.pdbx_seq_one_letter_code
_entity_poly.pdbx_strand_id
1 'polypeptide(L)'
;MLENINGEIGISDSSVKVIPWDGYGNDQIVRQLIHQEKPDAILHFTDPRYWTWLYRMEKEIRTKIPIIFYTIWDDLPYPMYNRDYYRSDDLLLCISKQTKNLVENVLKDYPKEDWQVQYVPHGIDDKVFYPVANDLEFEVFKEKFFEGKEYDFVVFWNNRNIRRKN
;
A
#
# COMPACT_ATOMS: atom_id res chain seq x y z
N MET A 1 5.91 -17.53 -11.29
CA MET A 1 7.28 -17.12 -11.65
C MET A 1 8.00 -16.79 -10.35
N LEU A 2 9.24 -17.20 -10.17
CA LEU A 2 10.06 -16.85 -9.01
C LEU A 2 11.07 -15.81 -9.47
N GLU A 3 11.05 -14.63 -8.85
CA GLU A 3 11.96 -13.53 -9.16
C GLU A 3 12.90 -13.29 -7.99
N ASN A 4 14.20 -13.18 -8.29
CA ASN A 4 15.19 -12.82 -7.29
C ASN A 4 15.27 -11.28 -7.22
N ILE A 5 14.96 -10.73 -6.09
CA ILE A 5 14.94 -9.28 -5.83
C ILE A 5 16.05 -8.81 -4.89
N ASN A 6 17.04 -9.65 -4.62
CA ASN A 6 18.13 -9.35 -3.67
C ASN A 6 18.83 -8.03 -3.96
N GLY A 7 19.12 -7.76 -5.23
CA GLY A 7 19.78 -6.51 -5.64
C GLY A 7 18.91 -5.27 -5.52
N GLU A 8 17.58 -5.44 -5.55
CA GLU A 8 16.63 -4.33 -5.52
C GLU A 8 16.32 -3.86 -4.10
N ILE A 9 16.23 -4.80 -3.16
CA ILE A 9 15.86 -4.48 -1.78
C ILE A 9 17.04 -4.53 -0.80
N GLY A 10 18.25 -4.82 -1.28
CA GLY A 10 19.46 -4.84 -0.44
C GLY A 10 19.49 -5.97 0.59
N ILE A 11 18.65 -7.00 0.45
CA ILE A 11 18.59 -8.16 1.33
C ILE A 11 19.07 -9.37 0.51
N SER A 12 19.99 -10.16 1.06
CA SER A 12 20.42 -11.41 0.45
C SER A 12 19.37 -12.49 0.62
N ASP A 13 19.29 -13.40 -0.36
CA ASP A 13 18.41 -14.58 -0.35
C ASP A 13 16.90 -14.29 -0.31
N SER A 14 16.50 -13.13 -0.82
CA SER A 14 15.09 -12.81 -1.01
C SER A 14 14.60 -13.16 -2.41
N SER A 15 13.37 -13.64 -2.48
CA SER A 15 12.70 -13.97 -3.73
C SER A 15 11.22 -13.62 -3.66
N VAL A 16 10.65 -13.25 -4.80
CA VAL A 16 9.21 -13.03 -4.96
C VAL A 16 8.65 -14.08 -5.91
N LYS A 17 7.65 -14.82 -5.45
CA LYS A 17 6.88 -15.73 -6.28
C LYS A 17 5.58 -15.07 -6.69
N VAL A 18 5.48 -14.68 -7.95
CA VAL A 18 4.26 -14.10 -8.52
C VAL A 18 3.33 -15.23 -8.98
N ILE A 19 2.13 -15.27 -8.42
CA ILE A 19 1.08 -16.22 -8.79
C ILE A 19 0.00 -15.44 -9.52
N PRO A 20 -0.11 -15.57 -10.86
CA PRO A 20 -1.12 -14.87 -11.62
C PRO A 20 -2.52 -15.39 -11.27
N TRP A 21 -3.45 -14.47 -11.07
CA TRP A 21 -4.84 -14.76 -10.80
C TRP A 21 -5.74 -13.72 -11.45
N ASP A 22 -6.92 -14.15 -11.89
CA ASP A 22 -7.91 -13.23 -12.43
C ASP A 22 -8.80 -12.67 -11.31
N GLY A 23 -8.96 -11.34 -11.26
CA GLY A 23 -9.71 -10.64 -10.22
C GLY A 23 -9.00 -10.56 -8.88
N TYR A 24 -9.77 -10.56 -7.79
CA TYR A 24 -9.26 -10.35 -6.42
C TYR A 24 -9.07 -11.64 -5.62
N GLY A 25 -9.01 -12.78 -6.28
CA GLY A 25 -8.88 -14.07 -5.61
C GLY A 25 -10.18 -14.56 -4.97
N ASN A 26 -10.05 -15.64 -4.20
CA ASN A 26 -11.17 -16.23 -3.45
C ASN A 26 -10.64 -17.07 -2.27
N ASP A 27 -11.55 -17.59 -1.46
CA ASP A 27 -11.24 -18.38 -0.28
C ASP A 27 -10.54 -19.72 -0.60
N GLN A 28 -10.82 -20.33 -1.73
CA GLN A 28 -10.19 -21.60 -2.12
C GLN A 28 -8.71 -21.42 -2.45
N ILE A 29 -8.37 -20.40 -3.23
CA ILE A 29 -6.97 -20.14 -3.59
C ILE A 29 -6.13 -19.80 -2.36
N VAL A 30 -6.67 -19.03 -1.41
CA VAL A 30 -5.93 -18.71 -0.18
C VAL A 30 -5.70 -19.93 0.69
N ARG A 31 -6.70 -20.82 0.86
CA ARG A 31 -6.49 -22.10 1.57
C ARG A 31 -5.40 -22.94 0.91
N GLN A 32 -5.43 -23.02 -0.42
CA GLN A 32 -4.40 -23.74 -1.17
C GLN A 32 -3.01 -23.13 -0.96
N LEU A 33 -2.88 -21.81 -1.06
CA LEU A 33 -1.61 -21.09 -0.84
C LEU A 33 -1.09 -21.26 0.60
N ILE A 34 -1.95 -21.14 1.59
CA ILE A 34 -1.57 -21.38 2.99
C ILE A 34 -1.05 -22.80 3.18
N HIS A 35 -1.69 -23.79 2.54
CA HIS A 35 -1.27 -25.17 2.63
C HIS A 35 0.07 -25.45 1.92
N GLN A 36 0.25 -24.88 0.73
CA GLN A 36 1.43 -25.10 -0.11
C GLN A 36 2.65 -24.29 0.33
N GLU A 37 2.45 -23.00 0.58
CA GLU A 37 3.56 -22.06 0.84
C GLU A 37 3.86 -21.90 2.35
N LYS A 38 2.91 -22.27 3.22
CA LYS A 38 3.03 -22.17 4.68
C LYS A 38 3.52 -20.79 5.15
N PRO A 39 2.85 -19.71 4.76
CA PRO A 39 3.29 -18.36 5.08
C PRO A 39 3.25 -18.09 6.57
N ASP A 40 4.16 -17.24 7.06
CA ASP A 40 4.19 -16.75 8.44
C ASP A 40 3.19 -15.61 8.68
N ALA A 41 2.76 -14.92 7.63
CA ALA A 41 1.77 -13.85 7.68
C ALA A 41 1.08 -13.67 6.33
N ILE A 42 -0.11 -13.07 6.34
CA ILE A 42 -0.78 -12.57 5.14
C ILE A 42 -0.72 -11.04 5.19
N LEU A 43 -0.14 -10.44 4.17
CA LEU A 43 -0.19 -8.99 3.98
C LEU A 43 -1.26 -8.65 2.94
N HIS A 44 -2.33 -8.03 3.38
CA HIS A 44 -3.37 -7.47 2.52
C HIS A 44 -3.03 -6.03 2.15
N PHE A 45 -3.02 -5.74 0.86
CA PHE A 45 -2.77 -4.40 0.33
C PHE A 45 -3.78 -4.10 -0.78
N THR A 46 -4.88 -3.47 -0.45
CA THR A 46 -5.86 -2.86 -1.37
C THR A 46 -7.11 -2.44 -0.60
N ASP A 47 -8.18 -2.05 -1.30
CA ASP A 47 -9.47 -1.73 -0.68
C ASP A 47 -10.12 -3.01 -0.09
N PRO A 48 -10.40 -3.06 1.21
CA PRO A 48 -10.88 -4.27 1.87
C PRO A 48 -12.25 -4.75 1.37
N ARG A 49 -13.02 -3.88 0.73
CA ARG A 49 -14.33 -4.24 0.16
C ARG A 49 -14.24 -5.27 -0.96
N TYR A 50 -13.14 -5.33 -1.66
CA TYR A 50 -12.88 -6.36 -2.67
C TYR A 50 -12.38 -7.69 -2.07
N TRP A 51 -12.06 -7.68 -0.77
CA TRP A 51 -11.48 -8.81 -0.05
C TRP A 51 -12.39 -9.33 1.09
N THR A 52 -13.69 -9.06 1.00
CA THR A 52 -14.66 -9.52 2.01
C THR A 52 -14.60 -11.03 2.26
N TRP A 53 -14.26 -11.81 1.26
CA TRP A 53 -14.08 -13.25 1.37
C TRP A 53 -12.89 -13.60 2.32
N LEU A 54 -11.79 -12.85 2.31
CA LEU A 54 -10.66 -13.02 3.21
C LEU A 54 -11.11 -12.77 4.67
N TYR A 55 -11.81 -11.67 4.90
CA TYR A 55 -12.28 -11.29 6.24
C TYR A 55 -13.38 -12.22 6.79
N ARG A 56 -14.15 -12.88 5.93
CA ARG A 56 -15.06 -13.96 6.35
C ARG A 56 -14.32 -15.19 6.88
N MET A 57 -13.07 -15.38 6.45
CA MET A 57 -12.19 -16.46 6.88
C MET A 57 -11.28 -16.08 8.05
N GLU A 58 -11.35 -14.86 8.57
CA GLU A 58 -10.40 -14.34 9.55
C GLU A 58 -10.20 -15.28 10.75
N LYS A 59 -11.27 -15.86 11.27
CA LYS A 59 -11.23 -16.79 12.38
C LYS A 59 -10.47 -18.10 12.05
N GLU A 60 -10.62 -18.59 10.82
CA GLU A 60 -9.89 -19.76 10.34
C GLU A 60 -8.41 -19.47 10.20
N ILE A 61 -8.08 -18.30 9.61
CA ILE A 61 -6.71 -17.90 9.28
C ILE A 61 -5.94 -17.50 10.54
N ARG A 62 -6.48 -16.58 11.34
CA ARG A 62 -5.80 -15.98 12.50
C ARG A 62 -5.52 -16.94 13.64
N THR A 63 -6.09 -18.13 13.63
CA THR A 63 -5.68 -19.21 14.56
C THR A 63 -4.30 -19.78 14.25
N LYS A 64 -3.76 -19.49 13.06
CA LYS A 64 -2.50 -20.06 12.55
C LYS A 64 -1.48 -19.00 12.16
N ILE A 65 -1.94 -17.97 11.45
CA ILE A 65 -1.11 -16.90 10.88
C ILE A 65 -1.80 -15.55 11.03
N PRO A 66 -1.07 -14.48 11.33
CA PRO A 66 -1.62 -13.14 11.43
C PRO A 66 -2.01 -12.57 10.08
N ILE A 67 -3.01 -11.67 10.10
CA ILE A 67 -3.38 -10.84 8.96
C ILE A 67 -2.88 -9.43 9.22
N ILE A 68 -2.09 -8.93 8.27
CA ILE A 68 -1.56 -7.57 8.26
C ILE A 68 -2.26 -6.81 7.14
N PHE A 69 -2.77 -5.64 7.43
CA PHE A 69 -3.39 -4.80 6.41
C PHE A 69 -2.61 -3.51 6.21
N TYR A 70 -2.08 -3.31 4.99
CA TYR A 70 -1.51 -2.05 4.58
C TYR A 70 -2.61 -1.17 3.99
N THR A 71 -3.10 -0.20 4.77
CA THR A 71 -4.22 0.67 4.39
C THR A 71 -3.74 2.00 3.80
N ILE A 72 -4.37 2.39 2.70
CA ILE A 72 -4.09 3.61 1.94
C ILE A 72 -5.26 4.60 1.97
N TRP A 73 -6.21 4.43 2.89
CA TRP A 73 -7.39 5.29 2.95
C TRP A 73 -7.01 6.74 3.29
N ASP A 74 -7.47 7.68 2.48
CA ASP A 74 -7.05 9.08 2.53
C ASP A 74 -8.22 10.08 2.58
N ASP A 75 -9.48 9.59 2.70
CA ASP A 75 -10.66 10.42 2.55
C ASP A 75 -11.52 10.49 3.82
N LEU A 76 -12.24 11.60 3.95
CA LEU A 76 -13.26 11.86 4.97
C LEU A 76 -14.67 11.80 4.34
N PRO A 77 -15.70 11.51 5.10
CA PRO A 77 -15.75 11.25 6.55
C PRO A 77 -15.06 9.95 6.97
N TYR A 78 -14.82 9.77 8.27
CA TYR A 78 -14.21 8.54 8.78
C TYR A 78 -14.89 7.30 8.22
N PRO A 79 -14.15 6.35 7.63
CA PRO A 79 -14.71 5.19 6.95
C PRO A 79 -15.22 4.14 7.95
N MET A 80 -16.30 4.44 8.68
CA MET A 80 -16.88 3.56 9.71
C MET A 80 -17.27 2.19 9.15
N TYR A 81 -17.55 2.08 7.85
CA TYR A 81 -17.81 0.82 7.16
C TYR A 81 -16.58 -0.08 7.02
N ASN A 82 -15.36 0.46 7.23
CA ASN A 82 -14.13 -0.31 7.26
C ASN A 82 -13.80 -0.85 8.67
N ARG A 83 -14.58 -0.48 9.69
CA ARG A 83 -14.29 -0.82 11.09
C ARG A 83 -14.11 -2.31 11.32
N ASP A 84 -14.97 -3.15 10.75
CA ASP A 84 -14.89 -4.59 10.97
C ASP A 84 -13.67 -5.21 10.30
N TYR A 85 -13.24 -4.66 9.15
CA TYR A 85 -11.97 -5.04 8.54
C TYR A 85 -10.80 -4.68 9.45
N TYR A 86 -10.70 -3.43 9.89
CA TYR A 86 -9.63 -2.99 10.79
C TYR A 86 -9.57 -3.77 12.11
N ARG A 87 -10.71 -4.21 12.64
CA ARG A 87 -10.77 -5.05 13.84
C ARG A 87 -10.23 -6.46 13.59
N SER A 88 -10.44 -6.98 12.41
CA SER A 88 -10.05 -8.33 12.01
C SER A 88 -8.56 -8.47 11.70
N ASP A 89 -7.83 -7.37 11.56
CA ASP A 89 -6.39 -7.40 11.30
C ASP A 89 -5.59 -7.42 12.61
N ASP A 90 -4.46 -8.12 12.60
CA ASP A 90 -3.54 -8.19 13.74
C ASP A 90 -2.60 -6.99 13.78
N LEU A 91 -2.26 -6.45 12.60
CA LEU A 91 -1.44 -5.26 12.43
C LEU A 91 -1.98 -4.40 11.27
N LEU A 92 -2.09 -3.11 11.50
CA LEU A 92 -2.50 -2.10 10.51
C LEU A 92 -1.30 -1.21 10.19
N LEU A 93 -0.87 -1.22 8.94
CA LEU A 93 0.18 -0.36 8.41
C LEU A 93 -0.48 0.78 7.63
N CYS A 94 -0.30 2.00 8.09
CA CYS A 94 -0.96 3.18 7.54
C CYS A 94 0.02 3.97 6.67
N ILE A 95 -0.33 4.21 5.41
CA ILE A 95 0.50 4.93 4.44
C ILE A 95 0.87 6.35 4.89
N SER A 96 0.02 6.99 5.66
CA SER A 96 0.23 8.36 6.12
C SER A 96 -0.19 8.53 7.59
N LYS A 97 0.28 9.61 8.21
CA LYS A 97 -0.18 10.01 9.55
C LYS A 97 -1.69 10.32 9.56
N GLN A 98 -2.22 10.85 8.44
CA GLN A 98 -3.66 11.04 8.25
C GLN A 98 -4.38 9.70 8.27
N THR A 99 -3.93 8.71 7.50
CA THR A 99 -4.52 7.36 7.48
C THR A 99 -4.48 6.72 8.86
N LYS A 100 -3.37 6.87 9.61
CA LYS A 100 -3.28 6.38 10.99
C LYS A 100 -4.35 7.03 11.87
N ASN A 101 -4.49 8.34 11.81
CA ASN A 101 -5.52 9.06 12.55
C ASN A 101 -6.94 8.62 12.16
N LEU A 102 -7.20 8.38 10.87
CA LEU A 102 -8.48 7.86 10.39
C LEU A 102 -8.79 6.48 10.99
N VAL A 103 -7.82 5.56 10.97
CA VAL A 103 -7.96 4.21 11.53
C VAL A 103 -8.22 4.27 13.04
N GLU A 104 -7.45 5.04 13.78
CA GLU A 104 -7.61 5.20 15.24
C GLU A 104 -8.98 5.77 15.59
N ASN A 105 -9.49 6.74 14.83
CA ASN A 105 -10.84 7.27 15.03
C ASN A 105 -11.95 6.26 14.71
N VAL A 106 -11.78 5.46 13.66
CA VAL A 106 -12.73 4.37 13.32
C VAL A 106 -12.76 3.31 14.42
N LEU A 107 -11.61 3.05 15.04
CA LEU A 107 -11.45 2.05 16.11
C LEU A 107 -11.62 2.60 17.52
N LYS A 108 -12.07 3.84 17.68
CA LYS A 108 -12.16 4.53 18.99
C LYS A 108 -12.84 3.71 20.07
N ASP A 109 -13.91 2.98 19.72
CA ASP A 109 -14.67 2.14 20.67
C ASP A 109 -14.04 0.75 20.86
N TYR A 110 -13.04 0.40 20.06
CA TYR A 110 -12.31 -0.87 20.07
C TYR A 110 -10.83 -0.61 19.81
N PRO A 111 -10.15 0.12 20.69
CA PRO A 111 -8.77 0.51 20.47
C PRO A 111 -7.87 -0.72 20.38
N LYS A 112 -6.92 -0.65 19.48
CA LYS A 112 -5.83 -1.61 19.39
C LYS A 112 -4.65 -1.14 20.23
N GLU A 113 -3.72 -2.05 20.51
CA GLU A 113 -2.45 -1.71 21.14
C GLU A 113 -1.63 -0.78 20.22
N ASP A 114 -0.80 0.08 20.78
CA ASP A 114 -0.01 1.06 20.02
C ASP A 114 0.84 0.45 18.90
N TRP A 115 1.35 -0.77 19.11
CA TRP A 115 2.16 -1.46 18.11
C TRP A 115 1.31 -2.01 16.94
N GLN A 116 0.00 -2.15 17.09
CA GLN A 116 -0.90 -2.72 16.09
C GLN A 116 -1.36 -1.71 15.04
N VAL A 117 -1.11 -0.42 15.23
CA VAL A 117 -1.45 0.63 14.24
C VAL A 117 -0.21 1.48 14.00
N GLN A 118 0.48 1.22 12.89
CA GLN A 118 1.76 1.83 12.60
C GLN A 118 1.72 2.72 11.36
N TYR A 119 2.44 3.83 11.41
CA TYR A 119 2.69 4.66 10.24
C TYR A 119 3.87 4.09 9.46
N VAL A 120 3.60 3.64 8.24
CA VAL A 120 4.61 3.11 7.31
C VAL A 120 4.36 3.74 5.94
N PRO A 121 5.09 4.79 5.56
CA PRO A 121 4.92 5.43 4.27
C PRO A 121 5.37 4.51 3.14
N HIS A 122 4.90 4.78 1.92
CA HIS A 122 5.47 4.13 0.73
C HIS A 122 6.95 4.47 0.60
N GLY A 123 7.74 3.47 0.26
CA GLY A 123 9.10 3.68 -0.21
C GLY A 123 9.12 4.25 -1.61
N ILE A 124 10.18 4.93 -1.94
CA ILE A 124 10.51 5.36 -3.31
C ILE A 124 11.91 4.88 -3.64
N ASP A 125 12.15 4.60 -4.91
CA ASP A 125 13.50 4.31 -5.40
C ASP A 125 14.27 5.63 -5.55
N ASP A 126 15.21 5.89 -4.67
CA ASP A 126 16.03 7.11 -4.66
C ASP A 126 17.02 7.19 -5.82
N LYS A 127 17.26 6.09 -6.53
CA LYS A 127 18.05 6.07 -7.78
C LYS A 127 17.25 6.59 -8.97
N VAL A 128 15.92 6.47 -8.92
CA VAL A 128 15.00 6.93 -9.95
C VAL A 128 14.40 8.29 -9.61
N PHE A 129 14.05 8.49 -8.33
CA PHE A 129 13.43 9.70 -7.82
C PHE A 129 14.40 10.46 -6.90
N TYR A 130 15.22 11.31 -7.48
CA TYR A 130 16.21 12.12 -6.78
C TYR A 130 16.13 13.59 -7.20
N PRO A 131 16.57 14.53 -6.36
CA PRO A 131 16.65 15.94 -6.74
C PRO A 131 17.62 16.17 -7.90
N VAL A 132 17.13 16.61 -9.04
CA VAL A 132 17.93 16.90 -10.25
C VAL A 132 18.53 18.32 -10.20
N ALA A 133 19.46 18.55 -9.29
CA ALA A 133 20.19 19.81 -9.24
C ALA A 133 21.41 19.75 -10.18
N ASN A 134 21.53 20.74 -11.07
CA ASN A 134 22.64 20.88 -12.05
C ASN A 134 22.77 19.72 -13.07
N ASP A 135 21.65 19.07 -13.40
CA ASP A 135 21.60 18.05 -14.42
C ASP A 135 21.44 18.69 -15.81
N LEU A 136 22.41 18.46 -16.70
CA LEU A 136 22.40 19.02 -18.05
C LEU A 136 21.21 18.53 -18.89
N GLU A 137 20.81 17.28 -18.74
CA GLU A 137 19.66 16.74 -19.46
C GLU A 137 18.37 17.41 -18.99
N PHE A 138 18.27 17.69 -17.69
CA PHE A 138 17.14 18.43 -17.12
C PHE A 138 17.08 19.88 -17.60
N GLU A 139 18.22 20.57 -17.70
CA GLU A 139 18.27 21.93 -18.24
C GLU A 139 17.87 21.98 -19.73
N VAL A 140 18.35 21.02 -20.55
CA VAL A 140 17.92 20.88 -21.93
C VAL A 140 16.41 20.59 -22.04
N PHE A 141 15.90 19.72 -21.17
CA PHE A 141 14.46 19.44 -21.07
C PHE A 141 13.66 20.72 -20.74
N LYS A 142 14.10 21.49 -19.73
CA LYS A 142 13.45 22.74 -19.34
C LYS A 142 13.40 23.73 -20.51
N GLU A 143 14.54 23.97 -21.16
CA GLU A 143 14.63 24.89 -22.28
C GLU A 143 13.67 24.51 -23.41
N LYS A 144 13.63 23.22 -23.76
CA LYS A 144 12.73 22.68 -24.77
C LYS A 144 11.26 22.75 -24.36
N PHE A 145 10.95 22.47 -23.09
CA PHE A 145 9.58 22.43 -22.58
C PHE A 145 8.99 23.82 -22.43
N PHE A 146 9.79 24.79 -21.99
CA PHE A 146 9.36 26.17 -21.82
C PHE A 146 9.61 27.07 -23.02
N GLU A 147 10.17 26.52 -24.10
CA GLU A 147 10.46 27.28 -25.34
C GLU A 147 11.28 28.55 -25.08
N GLY A 148 12.25 28.49 -24.17
CA GLY A 148 13.09 29.61 -23.78
C GLY A 148 12.38 30.68 -22.95
N LYS A 149 11.16 30.45 -22.48
CA LYS A 149 10.45 31.40 -21.59
C LYS A 149 10.91 31.18 -20.15
N GLU A 150 11.13 32.27 -19.45
CA GLU A 150 11.41 32.29 -18.03
C GLU A 150 10.12 32.43 -17.22
N TYR A 151 10.04 31.69 -16.10
CA TYR A 151 8.92 31.72 -15.16
C TYR A 151 9.46 31.86 -13.75
N ASP A 152 8.89 32.74 -12.95
CA ASP A 152 9.22 32.89 -11.53
C ASP A 152 8.80 31.68 -10.72
N PHE A 153 7.74 31.00 -11.17
CA PHE A 153 7.17 29.85 -10.47
C PHE A 153 6.45 28.91 -11.44
N VAL A 154 6.68 27.61 -11.29
CA VAL A 154 6.05 26.57 -12.12
C VAL A 154 5.26 25.62 -11.22
N VAL A 155 3.96 25.49 -11.51
CA VAL A 155 3.11 24.47 -10.86
C VAL A 155 2.95 23.30 -11.82
N PHE A 156 3.37 22.14 -11.39
CA PHE A 156 3.11 20.89 -12.10
C PHE A 156 2.00 20.10 -11.41
N TRP A 157 0.97 19.77 -12.18
CA TRP A 157 -0.12 18.90 -11.71
C TRP A 157 -0.34 17.77 -12.69
N ASN A 158 -0.04 16.55 -12.24
CA ASN A 158 -0.31 15.33 -12.98
C ASN A 158 -1.27 14.44 -12.17
N ASN A 159 -2.45 14.22 -12.71
CA ASN A 159 -3.46 13.39 -12.06
C ASN A 159 -4.35 12.71 -13.09
N ARG A 160 -4.95 11.56 -12.69
CA ARG A 160 -5.97 10.95 -13.51
C ARG A 160 -7.19 11.87 -13.59
N ASN A 161 -7.63 12.17 -14.81
CA ASN A 161 -8.82 13.01 -15.03
C ASN A 161 -10.11 12.22 -14.70
N ILE A 162 -10.53 12.27 -13.45
CA ILE A 162 -11.77 11.68 -12.94
C ILE A 162 -12.47 12.69 -12.02
N ARG A 163 -13.81 12.57 -11.92
CA ARG A 163 -14.67 13.54 -11.20
C ARG A 163 -14.19 13.86 -9.77
N ARG A 164 -13.70 12.88 -9.01
CA ARG A 164 -13.22 13.10 -7.62
C ARG A 164 -11.87 13.82 -7.52
N LYS A 165 -11.19 14.04 -8.64
CA LYS A 165 -9.86 14.67 -8.72
C LYS A 165 -9.92 16.06 -9.37
N ASN A 166 -11.09 16.52 -9.81
CA ASN A 166 -11.32 17.84 -10.41
C ASN A 166 -11.87 18.81 -9.37
#